data_86dcb9b7323e2df5946e0c1e64ae1c22
#
_entry.id   86dcb9b7323e2df5946e0c1e64ae1c22
#
_cell.length_a   1.000
_cell.length_b   1.000
_cell.length_c   1.000
_cell.angle_alpha   90.00
_cell.angle_beta   90.00
_cell.angle_gamma   90.00
#
_symmetry.space_group_name_H-M   'P 1'
#
loop_
_entity.id
_entity.type
_entity.pdbx_description
1 polymer ?
#
loop_
_entity_poly.entity_id
_entity_poly.type
_entity_poly.pdbx_seq_one_letter_code
_entity_poly.pdbx_strand_id
1 'polypeptide(L)'
;MRRVPLIVSITILLFVFLACGLDVPGGDFPPTTPTPSQATPTPVILGAPQVKPTNTPVPPPPTPTPRPPTPTLAPQPTAVATEAEATVVATEAEATVAPSPVQELPGSTEMATIPAGAFTMGYDQGLDDEKPPHEVDLPEYQIDIFELTNAQFAAFVEATGYQTEAEQAGSGRTWRDEWGDGEDNHPVVRVSWNDASAYCQWVGKRLPTEAEWEKAARGPEDFLYPWGDTYEAGKANGRDSGLRSTVAVGSYGDGVSGYGVFDMAGNVREWTADPGYFPYPGNSIPSPYYGDELRVLRGGGWFDDPADLRSTRRNPTSPAAANWDIGFRCAK
;
A
#
# COMPACT_ATOMS: atom_id res chain seq x y z
N MET A 1 -42.31 38.82 43.39
CA MET A 1 -41.91 39.10 42.01
C MET A 1 -42.27 37.91 41.16
N ARG A 2 -43.16 38.15 40.20
CA ARG A 2 -43.90 37.08 39.49
C ARG A 2 -43.05 36.45 38.37
N ARG A 3 -42.99 35.12 38.32
CA ARG A 3 -42.42 34.35 37.21
C ARG A 3 -43.49 34.18 36.12
N VAL A 4 -43.16 34.52 34.88
CA VAL A 4 -43.96 34.28 33.71
C VAL A 4 -43.40 33.05 33.01
N PRO A 5 -44.15 31.99 32.66
CA PRO A 5 -43.69 30.88 31.86
C PRO A 5 -43.82 31.21 30.36
N LEU A 6 -42.74 30.95 29.60
CA LEU A 6 -42.72 31.05 28.17
C LEU A 6 -43.29 29.76 27.55
N ILE A 7 -44.45 29.85 26.90
CA ILE A 7 -45.06 28.76 26.16
C ILE A 7 -44.49 28.76 24.76
N VAL A 8 -43.74 27.71 24.40
CA VAL A 8 -43.27 27.46 23.01
C VAL A 8 -44.34 26.65 22.30
N SER A 9 -45.01 27.28 21.34
CA SER A 9 -46.00 26.65 20.47
C SER A 9 -45.27 25.92 19.34
N ILE A 10 -45.33 24.58 19.30
CA ILE A 10 -44.86 23.77 18.19
C ILE A 10 -45.98 23.64 17.16
N THR A 11 -45.86 24.30 16.03
CA THR A 11 -46.77 24.17 14.89
C THR A 11 -46.29 23.00 14.01
N ILE A 12 -47.02 21.89 14.05
CA ILE A 12 -46.80 20.75 13.16
C ILE A 12 -47.48 21.06 11.84
N LEU A 13 -46.69 21.23 10.78
CA LEU A 13 -47.16 21.40 9.41
C LEU A 13 -47.35 20.01 8.77
N LEU A 14 -48.59 19.57 8.64
CA LEU A 14 -48.95 18.34 7.95
C LEU A 14 -49.05 18.61 6.45
N PHE A 15 -48.10 18.13 5.63
CA PHE A 15 -48.23 18.16 4.17
C PHE A 15 -49.06 16.94 3.71
N VAL A 16 -50.27 17.20 3.26
CA VAL A 16 -51.11 16.25 2.54
C VAL A 16 -50.73 16.29 1.08
N PHE A 17 -50.08 15.22 0.57
CA PHE A 17 -49.92 15.05 -0.87
C PHE A 17 -51.23 14.55 -1.51
N LEU A 18 -51.83 15.41 -2.28
CA LEU A 18 -52.97 15.08 -3.15
C LEU A 18 -52.39 14.45 -4.43
N ALA A 19 -52.64 13.16 -4.62
CA ALA A 19 -52.29 12.44 -5.85
C ALA A 19 -53.29 12.84 -6.95
N CYS A 20 -52.81 13.60 -7.95
CA CYS A 20 -53.50 13.72 -9.23
C CYS A 20 -53.02 12.60 -10.15
N GLY A 21 -53.90 11.64 -10.42
CA GLY A 21 -53.71 10.66 -11.47
C GLY A 21 -53.86 11.33 -12.84
N LEU A 22 -52.86 11.15 -13.69
CA LEU A 22 -52.98 11.36 -15.12
C LEU A 22 -52.82 10.00 -15.80
N ASP A 23 -53.97 9.49 -16.30
CA ASP A 23 -54.00 8.34 -17.21
C ASP A 23 -53.27 8.68 -18.52
N VAL A 24 -52.25 7.91 -18.84
CA VAL A 24 -51.62 7.88 -20.15
C VAL A 24 -52.12 6.64 -20.89
N PRO A 25 -52.73 6.77 -22.09
CA PRO A 25 -53.26 5.62 -22.81
C PRO A 25 -52.14 4.70 -23.27
N GLY A 26 -52.34 3.40 -23.07
CA GLY A 26 -51.47 2.31 -23.44
C GLY A 26 -51.20 2.28 -24.97
N GLY A 27 -49.96 2.30 -25.34
CA GLY A 27 -49.51 1.90 -26.65
C GLY A 27 -48.95 0.48 -26.56
N ASP A 28 -49.69 -0.45 -27.19
CA ASP A 28 -49.26 -1.84 -27.39
C ASP A 28 -48.00 -1.88 -28.27
N PHE A 29 -46.86 -2.27 -27.67
CA PHE A 29 -45.69 -2.71 -28.41
C PHE A 29 -45.72 -4.23 -28.51
N PRO A 30 -45.69 -4.80 -29.73
CA PRO A 30 -45.58 -6.24 -29.88
C PRO A 30 -44.19 -6.73 -29.40
N PRO A 31 -44.12 -7.96 -28.86
CA PRO A 31 -42.86 -8.52 -28.40
C PRO A 31 -41.91 -8.78 -29.62
N THR A 32 -40.76 -8.13 -29.59
CA THR A 32 -39.69 -8.40 -30.53
C THR A 32 -38.99 -9.72 -30.16
N THR A 33 -39.29 -10.75 -30.91
CA THR A 33 -38.51 -12.00 -30.92
C THR A 33 -37.10 -11.72 -31.42
N PRO A 34 -36.04 -12.19 -30.77
CA PRO A 34 -34.69 -12.06 -31.30
C PRO A 34 -34.51 -13.00 -32.50
N THR A 35 -34.20 -12.43 -33.64
CA THR A 35 -33.81 -13.17 -34.83
C THR A 35 -32.46 -13.84 -34.60
N PRO A 36 -32.28 -15.14 -34.91
CA PRO A 36 -30.98 -15.78 -34.77
C PRO A 36 -30.01 -15.20 -35.79
N SER A 37 -28.87 -14.67 -35.30
CA SER A 37 -27.75 -14.21 -36.11
C SER A 37 -27.23 -15.36 -36.97
N GLN A 38 -27.25 -15.18 -38.30
CA GLN A 38 -26.64 -16.10 -39.24
C GLN A 38 -25.13 -16.10 -39.01
N ALA A 39 -24.57 -17.26 -38.67
CA ALA A 39 -23.15 -17.51 -38.64
C ALA A 39 -22.57 -17.41 -40.04
N THR A 40 -21.64 -16.51 -40.23
CA THR A 40 -20.80 -16.40 -41.41
C THR A 40 -19.93 -17.65 -41.53
N PRO A 41 -19.85 -18.33 -42.72
CA PRO A 41 -19.02 -19.51 -42.85
C PRO A 41 -17.53 -19.12 -42.85
N THR A 42 -16.77 -19.72 -41.96
CA THR A 42 -15.31 -19.64 -41.87
C THR A 42 -14.71 -20.32 -43.14
N PRO A 43 -13.74 -19.69 -43.85
CA PRO A 43 -13.09 -20.32 -44.95
C PRO A 43 -12.24 -21.52 -44.48
N VAL A 44 -12.48 -22.67 -45.10
CA VAL A 44 -11.67 -23.88 -44.91
C VAL A 44 -10.32 -23.67 -45.60
N ILE A 45 -9.25 -23.55 -44.82
CA ILE A 45 -7.88 -23.58 -45.33
C ILE A 45 -7.47 -25.05 -45.43
N LEU A 46 -7.31 -25.51 -46.67
CA LEU A 46 -6.79 -26.85 -47.00
C LEU A 46 -5.29 -26.91 -46.72
N GLY A 47 -4.90 -27.81 -45.79
CA GLY A 47 -3.68 -28.61 -45.92
C GLY A 47 -2.35 -27.93 -45.64
N ALA A 48 -1.96 -27.86 -44.37
CA ALA A 48 -0.54 -27.92 -44.00
C ALA A 48 -0.20 -29.35 -43.53
N PRO A 49 0.97 -29.90 -43.86
CA PRO A 49 1.33 -31.27 -43.52
C PRO A 49 1.54 -31.39 -42.02
N GLN A 50 0.90 -32.36 -41.39
CA GLN A 50 1.06 -32.76 -39.99
C GLN A 50 2.50 -33.27 -39.78
N VAL A 51 3.31 -32.52 -39.07
CA VAL A 51 4.61 -32.97 -38.56
C VAL A 51 4.34 -33.81 -37.30
N LYS A 52 4.65 -35.10 -37.41
CA LYS A 52 4.57 -36.06 -36.31
C LYS A 52 5.54 -35.62 -35.20
N PRO A 53 5.11 -35.48 -33.93
CA PRO A 53 6.04 -35.12 -32.85
C PRO A 53 7.04 -36.26 -32.66
N THR A 54 8.32 -35.96 -32.81
CA THR A 54 9.43 -36.83 -32.43
C THR A 54 9.60 -36.68 -30.91
N ASN A 55 9.34 -37.77 -30.18
CA ASN A 55 9.65 -37.85 -28.74
C ASN A 55 11.16 -37.86 -28.55
N THR A 56 11.76 -36.70 -28.36
CA THR A 56 13.12 -36.60 -27.83
C THR A 56 13.04 -36.67 -26.30
N PRO A 57 13.76 -37.58 -25.64
CA PRO A 57 13.75 -37.64 -24.18
C PRO A 57 14.31 -36.34 -23.60
N VAL A 58 13.57 -35.69 -22.68
CA VAL A 58 14.06 -34.57 -21.90
C VAL A 58 15.16 -35.07 -20.96
N PRO A 59 16.35 -34.47 -20.94
CA PRO A 59 17.39 -34.85 -19.98
C PRO A 59 16.91 -34.61 -18.55
N PRO A 60 17.30 -35.47 -17.59
CA PRO A 60 16.92 -35.31 -16.19
C PRO A 60 17.49 -33.98 -15.63
N PRO A 61 16.78 -33.36 -14.69
CA PRO A 61 17.26 -32.14 -14.03
C PRO A 61 18.59 -32.40 -13.31
N PRO A 62 19.48 -31.40 -13.24
CA PRO A 62 20.75 -31.53 -12.57
C PRO A 62 20.54 -31.81 -11.07
N THR A 63 21.31 -32.77 -10.54
CA THR A 63 21.33 -33.13 -9.12
C THR A 63 21.79 -31.90 -8.31
N PRO A 64 21.08 -31.50 -7.23
CA PRO A 64 21.51 -30.37 -6.43
C PRO A 64 22.89 -30.63 -5.81
N THR A 65 23.80 -29.67 -6.01
CA THR A 65 25.12 -29.67 -5.40
C THR A 65 24.98 -29.46 -3.89
N PRO A 66 25.64 -30.25 -3.04
CA PRO A 66 25.56 -30.06 -1.60
C PRO A 66 26.12 -28.69 -1.19
N ARG A 67 25.33 -27.97 -0.38
CA ARG A 67 25.71 -26.69 0.22
C ARG A 67 26.96 -26.87 1.10
N PRO A 68 27.95 -25.96 1.04
CA PRO A 68 29.06 -25.98 1.98
C PRO A 68 28.59 -25.88 3.43
N PRO A 69 29.25 -26.52 4.39
CA PRO A 69 28.86 -26.44 5.80
C PRO A 69 29.02 -25.01 6.33
N THR A 70 28.02 -24.54 7.08
CA THR A 70 28.02 -23.28 7.80
C THR A 70 29.23 -23.24 8.76
N PRO A 71 30.03 -22.17 8.78
CA PRO A 71 31.13 -22.04 9.73
C PRO A 71 30.59 -21.99 11.16
N THR A 72 31.00 -22.93 11.99
CA THR A 72 30.74 -22.95 13.43
C THR A 72 31.57 -21.82 14.07
N LEU A 73 30.88 -20.86 14.70
CA LEU A 73 31.53 -19.82 15.51
C LEU A 73 32.28 -20.47 16.68
N ALA A 74 33.56 -20.21 16.75
CA ALA A 74 34.41 -20.59 17.90
C ALA A 74 33.99 -19.78 19.15
N PRO A 75 34.07 -20.37 20.36
CA PRO A 75 33.71 -19.66 21.57
C PRO A 75 34.69 -18.53 21.87
N GLN A 76 34.17 -17.34 22.15
CA GLN A 76 34.95 -16.20 22.65
C GLN A 76 35.59 -16.50 23.99
N PRO A 77 36.83 -16.09 24.23
CA PRO A 77 37.46 -16.22 25.54
C PRO A 77 36.84 -15.24 26.55
N THR A 78 36.46 -15.76 27.71
CA THR A 78 36.00 -15.02 28.88
C THR A 78 37.15 -14.17 29.41
N ALA A 79 37.01 -12.86 29.40
CA ALA A 79 37.96 -11.95 30.01
C ALA A 79 37.79 -11.98 31.53
N VAL A 80 38.85 -12.36 32.23
CA VAL A 80 38.99 -12.25 33.69
C VAL A 80 39.32 -10.79 34.03
N ALA A 81 38.48 -10.16 34.84
CA ALA A 81 38.73 -8.81 35.36
C ALA A 81 39.86 -8.88 36.37
N THR A 82 40.96 -8.18 36.12
CA THR A 82 41.97 -7.88 37.14
C THR A 82 41.80 -6.41 37.53
N GLU A 83 41.50 -6.23 38.79
CA GLU A 83 41.42 -4.94 39.49
C GLU A 83 42.80 -4.34 39.61
N ALA A 84 43.01 -3.15 39.05
CA ALA A 84 44.22 -2.32 39.30
C ALA A 84 43.75 -0.91 39.63
N GLU A 85 43.98 -0.51 40.89
CA GLU A 85 43.88 0.86 41.36
C GLU A 85 44.78 1.78 40.54
N ALA A 86 44.24 2.85 39.99
CA ALA A 86 45.03 3.96 39.43
C ALA A 86 44.46 5.29 39.87
N THR A 87 45.31 5.99 40.51
CA THR A 87 45.32 7.32 41.08
C THR A 87 44.70 8.39 40.18
N VAL A 88 43.72 9.14 40.71
CA VAL A 88 43.05 10.27 40.06
C VAL A 88 44.05 11.44 39.91
N VAL A 89 44.34 11.81 38.67
CA VAL A 89 44.83 13.14 38.28
C VAL A 89 43.67 13.84 37.57
N ALA A 90 43.15 14.88 38.22
CA ALA A 90 42.12 15.70 37.60
C ALA A 90 42.72 16.54 36.46
N THR A 91 42.36 16.20 35.24
CA THR A 91 42.54 17.07 34.09
C THR A 91 41.14 17.62 33.72
N GLU A 92 41.10 18.94 33.71
CA GLU A 92 39.93 19.73 33.33
C GLU A 92 39.44 19.30 31.96
N ALA A 93 38.27 18.59 31.93
CA ALA A 93 37.67 18.14 30.68
C ALA A 93 36.83 19.30 30.12
N GLU A 94 37.17 19.72 28.89
CA GLU A 94 36.30 20.53 28.05
C GLU A 94 34.93 19.91 28.04
N ALA A 95 33.92 20.72 28.38
CA ALA A 95 32.52 20.33 28.33
C ALA A 95 32.15 20.04 26.86
N THR A 96 32.16 18.75 26.51
CA THR A 96 31.53 18.27 25.27
C THR A 96 30.04 18.56 25.41
N VAL A 97 29.55 19.58 24.70
CA VAL A 97 28.13 19.88 24.59
C VAL A 97 27.47 18.63 24.02
N ALA A 98 26.72 17.91 24.83
CA ALA A 98 25.87 16.83 24.37
C ALA A 98 24.98 17.40 23.26
N PRO A 99 24.80 16.71 22.12
CA PRO A 99 23.87 17.16 21.10
C PRO A 99 22.51 17.33 21.76
N SER A 100 21.92 18.52 21.60
CA SER A 100 20.57 18.77 22.04
C SER A 100 19.66 17.66 21.48
N PRO A 101 18.71 17.13 22.27
CA PRO A 101 17.78 16.15 21.75
C PRO A 101 17.14 16.74 20.49
N VAL A 102 17.28 16.03 19.38
CA VAL A 102 16.58 16.37 18.14
C VAL A 102 15.11 16.34 18.53
N GLN A 103 14.47 17.48 18.54
CA GLN A 103 13.06 17.60 18.86
C GLN A 103 12.33 16.86 17.73
N GLU A 104 11.80 15.67 18.03
CA GLU A 104 11.01 14.91 17.06
C GLU A 104 9.86 15.80 16.58
N LEU A 105 9.77 15.97 15.28
CA LEU A 105 8.67 16.72 14.70
C LEU A 105 7.35 16.01 15.04
N PRO A 106 6.30 16.75 15.43
CA PRO A 106 4.98 16.15 15.60
C PRO A 106 4.60 15.38 14.32
N GLY A 107 4.23 14.12 14.47
CA GLY A 107 3.88 13.28 13.33
C GLY A 107 5.01 12.38 12.80
N SER A 108 6.23 12.42 13.35
CA SER A 108 7.26 11.46 12.94
C SER A 108 6.86 10.04 13.37
N THR A 109 7.08 9.08 12.46
CA THR A 109 6.80 7.66 12.69
C THR A 109 8.08 6.91 13.02
N GLU A 110 7.93 5.80 13.76
CA GLU A 110 9.00 4.80 13.91
C GLU A 110 9.32 4.17 12.57
N MET A 111 10.61 3.91 12.29
CA MET A 111 11.09 3.42 11.00
C MET A 111 11.83 2.09 11.15
N ALA A 112 11.58 1.17 10.21
CA ALA A 112 12.37 -0.03 10.01
C ALA A 112 13.57 0.28 9.11
N THR A 113 14.74 -0.27 9.44
CA THR A 113 15.92 -0.22 8.57
C THR A 113 15.93 -1.44 7.66
N ILE A 114 15.91 -1.21 6.35
CA ILE A 114 15.99 -2.26 5.33
C ILE A 114 17.43 -2.30 4.83
N PRO A 115 18.13 -3.44 4.98
CA PRO A 115 19.53 -3.52 4.64
C PRO A 115 19.78 -3.39 3.14
N ALA A 116 20.97 -2.87 2.78
CA ALA A 116 21.43 -2.86 1.39
C ALA A 116 21.48 -4.27 0.81
N GLY A 117 21.33 -4.38 -0.51
CA GLY A 117 21.47 -5.61 -1.25
C GLY A 117 20.35 -5.87 -2.24
N ALA A 118 20.57 -6.89 -3.06
CA ALA A 118 19.66 -7.30 -4.10
C ALA A 118 18.44 -8.05 -3.54
N PHE A 119 17.31 -7.92 -4.24
CA PHE A 119 16.09 -8.72 -4.05
C PHE A 119 15.45 -8.99 -5.42
N THR A 120 14.54 -9.94 -5.49
CA THR A 120 13.78 -10.23 -6.71
C THR A 120 12.51 -9.41 -6.74
N MET A 121 12.41 -8.43 -7.65
CA MET A 121 11.20 -7.63 -7.88
C MET A 121 10.34 -8.27 -8.97
N GLY A 122 9.02 -8.34 -8.74
CA GLY A 122 8.08 -8.91 -9.69
C GLY A 122 7.74 -10.38 -9.48
N TYR A 123 6.87 -10.94 -10.36
CA TYR A 123 6.34 -12.30 -10.23
C TYR A 123 5.86 -12.88 -11.55
N ASP A 124 6.40 -14.05 -11.97
CA ASP A 124 6.09 -14.68 -13.27
C ASP A 124 4.62 -15.14 -13.41
N GLN A 125 3.95 -15.46 -12.33
CA GLN A 125 2.55 -15.89 -12.33
C GLN A 125 1.58 -14.75 -12.02
N GLY A 126 2.12 -13.52 -11.84
CA GLY A 126 1.35 -12.30 -11.66
C GLY A 126 0.71 -11.79 -12.95
N LEU A 127 0.22 -10.55 -12.90
CA LEU A 127 -0.26 -9.86 -14.08
C LEU A 127 0.91 -9.51 -15.02
N ASP A 128 0.58 -9.06 -16.21
CA ASP A 128 1.61 -8.77 -17.23
C ASP A 128 2.58 -7.65 -16.82
N ASP A 129 2.14 -6.75 -15.99
CA ASP A 129 2.93 -5.63 -15.46
C ASP A 129 3.79 -6.00 -14.24
N GLU A 130 3.56 -7.17 -13.65
CA GLU A 130 4.39 -7.75 -12.60
C GLU A 130 5.59 -8.55 -13.17
N LYS A 131 5.69 -8.68 -14.51
CA LYS A 131 6.66 -9.54 -15.22
C LYS A 131 7.69 -8.73 -16.02
N PRO A 132 8.84 -9.36 -16.28
CA PRO A 132 9.38 -10.56 -15.64
C PRO A 132 9.92 -10.24 -14.23
N PRO A 133 10.05 -11.24 -13.33
CA PRO A 133 10.87 -11.07 -12.14
C PRO A 133 12.29 -10.67 -12.54
N HIS A 134 12.88 -9.73 -11.82
CA HIS A 134 14.22 -9.24 -12.09
C HIS A 134 14.91 -8.82 -10.82
N GLU A 135 16.23 -8.90 -10.81
CA GLU A 135 17.05 -8.49 -9.66
C GLU A 135 17.14 -6.97 -9.60
N VAL A 136 16.89 -6.40 -8.41
CA VAL A 136 17.09 -4.97 -8.11
C VAL A 136 17.98 -4.86 -6.89
N ASP A 137 19.09 -4.12 -7.03
CA ASP A 137 20.01 -3.84 -5.93
C ASP A 137 19.70 -2.45 -5.34
N LEU A 138 19.42 -2.41 -4.04
CA LEU A 138 19.10 -1.16 -3.33
C LEU A 138 20.13 -0.88 -2.24
N PRO A 139 20.50 0.39 -2.02
CA PRO A 139 21.22 0.80 -0.82
C PRO A 139 20.37 0.53 0.43
N GLU A 140 21.00 0.61 1.60
CA GLU A 140 20.26 0.65 2.87
C GLU A 140 19.36 1.89 2.90
N TYR A 141 18.13 1.70 3.37
CA TYR A 141 17.15 2.77 3.54
C TYR A 141 16.28 2.51 4.77
N GLN A 142 15.51 3.51 5.16
CA GLN A 142 14.52 3.39 6.22
C GLN A 142 13.12 3.61 5.64
N ILE A 143 12.14 2.87 6.19
CA ILE A 143 10.73 2.99 5.83
C ILE A 143 9.88 3.02 7.10
N ASP A 144 8.79 3.77 7.11
CA ASP A 144 7.86 3.81 8.23
C ASP A 144 7.29 2.41 8.50
N ILE A 145 7.29 2.00 9.76
CA ILE A 145 6.79 0.69 10.19
C ILE A 145 5.30 0.54 9.88
N PHE A 146 4.54 1.64 9.99
CA PHE A 146 3.09 1.69 9.77
C PHE A 146 2.73 2.65 8.64
N GLU A 147 1.51 2.51 8.11
CA GLU A 147 0.86 3.53 7.30
C GLU A 147 0.70 4.82 8.10
N LEU A 148 0.68 5.98 7.44
CA LEU A 148 0.48 7.26 8.11
C LEU A 148 -0.93 7.41 8.65
N THR A 149 -1.06 7.79 9.93
CA THR A 149 -2.36 7.87 10.60
C THR A 149 -3.07 9.20 10.40
N ASN A 150 -4.38 9.22 10.65
CA ASN A 150 -5.22 10.42 10.65
C ASN A 150 -4.68 11.48 11.62
N ALA A 151 -4.31 11.10 12.84
CA ALA A 151 -3.78 12.02 13.86
C ALA A 151 -2.46 12.68 13.39
N GLN A 152 -1.58 11.92 12.75
CA GLN A 152 -0.31 12.44 12.23
C GLN A 152 -0.52 13.42 11.08
N PHE A 153 -1.43 13.11 10.15
CA PHE A 153 -1.77 14.01 9.05
C PHE A 153 -2.45 15.29 9.57
N ALA A 154 -3.33 15.17 10.57
CA ALA A 154 -3.94 16.32 11.23
C ALA A 154 -2.90 17.26 11.86
N ALA A 155 -1.88 16.71 12.53
CA ALA A 155 -0.78 17.49 13.09
C ALA A 155 0.00 18.28 12.01
N PHE A 156 0.22 17.68 10.85
CA PHE A 156 0.81 18.35 9.70
C PHE A 156 -0.05 19.52 9.23
N VAL A 157 -1.35 19.27 9.04
CA VAL A 157 -2.29 20.31 8.58
C VAL A 157 -2.38 21.45 9.61
N GLU A 158 -2.43 21.14 10.90
CA GLU A 158 -2.46 22.15 11.98
C GLU A 158 -1.18 22.98 12.02
N ALA A 159 -0.02 22.34 11.90
CA ALA A 159 1.28 23.00 11.99
C ALA A 159 1.56 23.92 10.77
N THR A 160 1.04 23.59 9.59
CA THR A 160 1.41 24.23 8.33
C THR A 160 0.29 25.05 7.69
N GLY A 161 -0.96 24.81 8.07
CA GLY A 161 -2.14 25.34 7.37
C GLY A 161 -2.34 24.70 6.00
N TYR A 162 -1.78 23.51 5.75
CA TYR A 162 -1.87 22.82 4.47
C TYR A 162 -3.33 22.52 4.10
N GLN A 163 -3.67 22.72 2.83
CA GLN A 163 -4.94 22.31 2.24
C GLN A 163 -4.65 21.25 1.19
N THR A 164 -5.30 20.10 1.30
CA THR A 164 -5.17 19.02 0.30
C THR A 164 -5.71 19.44 -1.05
N GLU A 165 -5.26 18.77 -2.13
CA GLU A 165 -5.78 19.04 -3.48
C GLU A 165 -7.31 18.85 -3.54
N ALA A 166 -7.86 17.87 -2.81
CA ALA A 166 -9.30 17.67 -2.70
C ALA A 166 -10.01 18.86 -2.03
N GLU A 167 -9.45 19.43 -0.96
CA GLU A 167 -9.97 20.62 -0.29
C GLU A 167 -9.88 21.85 -1.19
N GLN A 168 -8.75 22.06 -1.88
CA GLN A 168 -8.56 23.17 -2.83
C GLN A 168 -9.51 23.11 -4.02
N ALA A 169 -9.80 21.90 -4.50
CA ALA A 169 -10.76 21.66 -5.58
C ALA A 169 -12.23 21.82 -5.15
N GLY A 170 -12.51 22.00 -3.86
CA GLY A 170 -13.87 22.03 -3.32
C GLY A 170 -14.57 20.69 -3.43
N SER A 171 -13.82 19.58 -3.30
CA SER A 171 -14.37 18.23 -3.32
C SER A 171 -15.41 18.05 -2.22
N GLY A 172 -16.49 17.33 -2.55
CA GLY A 172 -17.54 17.01 -1.57
C GLY A 172 -17.13 16.02 -0.48
N ARG A 173 -15.94 15.42 -0.62
CA ARG A 173 -15.34 14.54 0.38
C ARG A 173 -13.82 14.71 0.40
N THR A 174 -13.26 14.81 1.61
CA THR A 174 -11.85 15.02 1.91
C THR A 174 -11.38 13.98 2.95
N TRP A 175 -10.12 14.00 3.32
CA TRP A 175 -9.56 13.17 4.37
C TRP A 175 -10.29 13.34 5.73
N ARG A 176 -10.86 14.53 5.99
CA ARG A 176 -11.61 14.82 7.24
C ARG A 176 -12.93 14.08 7.33
N ASP A 177 -13.54 13.73 6.18
CA ASP A 177 -14.81 13.04 6.13
C ASP A 177 -14.68 11.53 6.35
N GLU A 178 -13.45 11.02 6.25
CA GLU A 178 -13.12 9.60 6.51
C GLU A 178 -12.43 9.41 7.88
N TRP A 179 -12.35 10.46 8.67
CA TRP A 179 -11.79 10.43 10.03
C TRP A 179 -12.91 10.56 11.06
N GLY A 180 -13.34 9.42 11.61
CA GLY A 180 -14.38 9.34 12.62
C GLY A 180 -13.86 9.39 14.06
N ASP A 181 -14.79 9.42 14.99
CA ASP A 181 -14.49 9.37 16.44
C ASP A 181 -13.77 8.05 16.78
N GLY A 182 -12.56 8.15 17.33
CA GLY A 182 -11.74 7.00 17.75
C GLY A 182 -10.87 6.42 16.62
N GLU A 183 -10.83 7.03 15.44
CA GLU A 183 -10.04 6.59 14.28
C GLU A 183 -8.71 7.34 14.14
N ASP A 184 -8.19 7.90 15.22
CA ASP A 184 -6.91 8.62 15.25
C ASP A 184 -5.74 7.78 14.71
N ASN A 185 -5.76 6.49 15.01
CA ASN A 185 -4.74 5.52 14.60
C ASN A 185 -5.11 4.75 13.33
N HIS A 186 -6.21 5.07 12.65
CA HIS A 186 -6.48 4.54 11.32
C HIS A 186 -5.62 5.26 10.29
N PRO A 187 -5.28 4.62 9.16
CA PRO A 187 -4.52 5.28 8.10
C PRO A 187 -5.30 6.47 7.54
N VAL A 188 -4.59 7.56 7.25
CA VAL A 188 -5.20 8.67 6.51
C VAL A 188 -5.49 8.22 5.08
N VAL A 189 -6.68 8.56 4.61
CA VAL A 189 -7.11 8.30 3.23
C VAL A 189 -7.62 9.57 2.56
N ARG A 190 -7.98 9.52 1.29
CA ARG A 190 -8.36 10.69 0.47
C ARG A 190 -7.28 11.75 0.38
N VAL A 191 -6.06 11.28 0.26
CA VAL A 191 -4.86 12.09 0.01
C VAL A 191 -4.31 11.78 -1.39
N SER A 192 -4.01 12.82 -2.16
CA SER A 192 -3.36 12.70 -3.46
C SER A 192 -1.87 12.34 -3.32
N TRP A 193 -1.23 12.02 -4.43
CA TRP A 193 0.22 11.82 -4.45
C TRP A 193 0.99 13.06 -4.00
N ASN A 194 0.50 14.25 -4.37
CA ASN A 194 1.11 15.52 -3.96
C ASN A 194 0.92 15.77 -2.46
N ASP A 195 -0.27 15.47 -1.91
CA ASP A 195 -0.54 15.59 -0.48
C ASP A 195 0.38 14.68 0.34
N ALA A 196 0.52 13.42 -0.07
CA ALA A 196 1.38 12.44 0.55
C ALA A 196 2.86 12.86 0.49
N SER A 197 3.32 13.34 -0.67
CA SER A 197 4.68 13.85 -0.86
C SER A 197 4.94 15.09 0.00
N ALA A 198 3.98 16.01 0.12
CA ALA A 198 4.11 17.20 0.95
C ALA A 198 4.28 16.85 2.43
N TYR A 199 3.49 15.89 2.92
CA TYR A 199 3.64 15.39 4.28
C TYR A 199 5.04 14.80 4.53
N CYS A 200 5.46 13.84 3.69
CA CYS A 200 6.76 13.19 3.87
C CYS A 200 7.92 14.22 3.84
N GLN A 201 7.86 15.21 2.96
CA GLN A 201 8.84 16.30 2.91
C GLN A 201 8.83 17.16 4.19
N TRP A 202 7.66 17.44 4.75
CA TRP A 202 7.55 18.21 5.99
C TRP A 202 8.26 17.53 7.16
N VAL A 203 8.17 16.19 7.27
CA VAL A 203 8.88 15.42 8.30
C VAL A 203 10.33 15.06 7.91
N GLY A 204 10.87 15.63 6.82
CA GLY A 204 12.25 15.36 6.34
C GLY A 204 12.45 13.98 5.74
N LYS A 205 11.38 13.40 5.19
CA LYS A 205 11.31 12.09 4.52
C LYS A 205 10.85 12.26 3.06
N ARG A 206 10.61 11.15 2.39
CA ARG A 206 10.01 11.05 1.05
C ARG A 206 9.07 9.87 0.97
N LEU A 207 8.29 9.75 -0.09
CA LEU A 207 7.62 8.48 -0.39
C LEU A 207 8.67 7.39 -0.69
N PRO A 208 8.40 6.10 -0.39
CA PRO A 208 9.24 5.00 -0.83
C PRO A 208 9.15 4.86 -2.36
N THR A 209 10.25 4.49 -3.02
CA THR A 209 10.15 4.01 -4.40
C THR A 209 9.37 2.70 -4.45
N GLU A 210 8.88 2.34 -5.62
CA GLU A 210 8.16 1.08 -5.82
C GLU A 210 9.02 -0.12 -5.45
N ALA A 211 10.31 -0.10 -5.79
CA ALA A 211 11.25 -1.15 -5.45
C ALA A 211 11.54 -1.21 -3.93
N GLU A 212 11.67 -0.09 -3.26
CA GLU A 212 11.84 -0.04 -1.80
C GLU A 212 10.61 -0.59 -1.08
N TRP A 213 9.42 -0.19 -1.54
CA TRP A 213 8.16 -0.68 -0.98
C TRP A 213 8.06 -2.20 -1.13
N GLU A 214 8.31 -2.75 -2.34
CA GLU A 214 8.23 -4.18 -2.61
C GLU A 214 9.25 -4.97 -1.79
N LYS A 215 10.51 -4.50 -1.69
CA LYS A 215 11.54 -5.14 -0.87
C LYS A 215 11.13 -5.20 0.61
N ALA A 216 10.62 -4.09 1.15
CA ALA A 216 10.16 -4.03 2.53
C ALA A 216 8.99 -4.99 2.81
N ALA A 217 8.08 -5.16 1.84
CA ALA A 217 6.94 -6.06 1.93
C ALA A 217 7.35 -7.52 1.87
N ARG A 218 8.22 -7.89 0.91
CA ARG A 218 8.61 -9.29 0.66
C ARG A 218 9.52 -9.87 1.73
N GLY A 219 10.18 -9.02 2.49
CA GLY A 219 11.15 -9.49 3.49
C GLY A 219 12.45 -10.05 2.87
N PRO A 220 13.36 -10.56 3.70
CA PRO A 220 14.64 -11.10 3.25
C PRO A 220 14.52 -12.43 2.47
N GLU A 221 13.35 -13.07 2.50
CA GLU A 221 13.06 -14.34 1.83
C GLU A 221 12.39 -14.16 0.47
N ASP A 222 12.12 -12.92 0.03
CA ASP A 222 11.42 -12.58 -1.22
C ASP A 222 9.99 -13.19 -1.31
N PHE A 223 9.26 -13.25 -0.21
CA PHE A 223 7.91 -13.82 -0.15
C PHE A 223 6.89 -13.09 -1.03
N LEU A 224 5.84 -13.81 -1.43
CA LEU A 224 4.75 -13.24 -2.24
C LEU A 224 3.79 -12.36 -1.42
N TYR A 225 3.60 -12.68 -0.16
CA TYR A 225 2.92 -11.87 0.86
C TYR A 225 3.91 -11.56 1.98
N PRO A 226 3.68 -10.54 2.83
CA PRO A 226 4.63 -10.20 3.89
C PRO A 226 5.03 -11.35 4.80
N TRP A 227 4.17 -12.34 4.97
CA TRP A 227 4.30 -13.50 5.87
C TRP A 227 4.65 -14.82 5.18
N GLY A 228 4.77 -14.87 3.85
CA GLY A 228 5.05 -16.11 3.12
C GLY A 228 4.49 -16.14 1.69
N ASP A 229 4.62 -17.27 1.02
CA ASP A 229 4.19 -17.42 -0.39
C ASP A 229 2.71 -17.77 -0.56
N THR A 230 2.02 -18.04 0.53
CA THR A 230 0.60 -18.44 0.52
C THR A 230 -0.22 -17.37 1.28
N TYR A 231 -1.35 -16.99 0.69
CA TYR A 231 -2.29 -16.13 1.41
C TYR A 231 -2.89 -16.86 2.61
N GLU A 232 -2.95 -16.17 3.74
CA GLU A 232 -3.57 -16.67 4.97
C GLU A 232 -4.60 -15.65 5.48
N ALA A 233 -5.87 -16.07 5.51
CA ALA A 233 -6.95 -15.24 6.07
C ALA A 233 -6.65 -14.85 7.53
N GLY A 234 -6.96 -13.60 7.87
CA GLY A 234 -6.72 -13.07 9.22
C GLY A 234 -5.33 -12.49 9.46
N LYS A 235 -4.45 -12.47 8.44
CA LYS A 235 -3.15 -11.77 8.50
C LYS A 235 -3.15 -10.40 7.85
N ALA A 236 -4.24 -9.99 7.21
CA ALA A 236 -4.40 -8.69 6.57
C ALA A 236 -5.84 -8.21 6.65
N ASN A 237 -6.04 -6.89 6.58
CA ASN A 237 -7.35 -6.29 6.36
C ASN A 237 -7.64 -6.25 4.87
N GLY A 238 -8.08 -7.36 4.31
CA GLY A 238 -8.59 -7.48 2.95
C GLY A 238 -10.10 -7.70 2.92
N ARG A 239 -10.67 -7.96 1.75
CA ARG A 239 -12.12 -8.19 1.57
C ARG A 239 -12.66 -9.32 2.44
N ASP A 240 -11.88 -10.36 2.66
CA ASP A 240 -12.23 -11.53 3.45
C ASP A 240 -12.28 -11.28 4.97
N SER A 241 -11.71 -10.14 5.46
CA SER A 241 -11.91 -9.68 6.84
C SER A 241 -13.38 -9.39 7.14
N GLY A 242 -14.16 -8.99 6.12
CA GLY A 242 -15.57 -8.62 6.24
C GLY A 242 -15.82 -7.28 6.93
N LEU A 243 -14.79 -6.56 7.37
CA LEU A 243 -14.91 -5.30 8.13
C LEU A 243 -15.41 -4.13 7.28
N ARG A 244 -15.08 -4.11 5.99
CA ARG A 244 -15.52 -3.09 5.01
C ARG A 244 -15.11 -1.65 5.36
N SER A 245 -14.00 -1.50 6.06
CA SER A 245 -13.39 -0.22 6.43
C SER A 245 -11.91 -0.44 6.74
N THR A 246 -11.17 0.65 6.88
CA THR A 246 -9.83 0.61 7.46
C THR A 246 -9.89 0.14 8.92
N VAL A 247 -8.75 -0.29 9.45
CA VAL A 247 -8.53 -0.56 10.87
C VAL A 247 -7.34 0.26 11.36
N ALA A 248 -7.18 0.37 12.68
CA ALA A 248 -5.99 0.98 13.25
C ALA A 248 -4.73 0.28 12.73
N VAL A 249 -3.71 1.04 12.38
CA VAL A 249 -2.45 0.51 11.85
C VAL A 249 -1.84 -0.50 12.83
N GLY A 250 -1.20 -1.56 12.31
CA GLY A 250 -0.61 -2.61 13.13
C GLY A 250 -1.60 -3.59 13.76
N SER A 251 -2.88 -3.56 13.37
CA SER A 251 -3.91 -4.47 13.92
C SER A 251 -3.67 -5.95 13.58
N TYR A 252 -2.91 -6.24 12.54
CA TYR A 252 -2.63 -7.58 12.06
C TYR A 252 -1.18 -7.99 12.35
N GLY A 253 -0.87 -8.27 13.63
CA GLY A 253 0.49 -8.59 14.08
C GLY A 253 1.14 -9.79 13.38
N ASP A 254 0.35 -10.79 12.99
CA ASP A 254 0.83 -11.98 12.25
C ASP A 254 1.01 -11.70 10.74
N GLY A 255 0.64 -10.51 10.28
CA GLY A 255 0.79 -10.04 8.89
C GLY A 255 2.05 -9.20 8.64
N VAL A 256 2.90 -9.06 9.64
CA VAL A 256 4.13 -8.26 9.57
C VAL A 256 5.15 -8.88 8.61
N SER A 257 5.88 -8.05 7.85
CA SER A 257 6.93 -8.52 6.95
C SER A 257 8.18 -8.99 7.72
N GLY A 258 9.06 -9.75 7.05
CA GLY A 258 10.33 -10.20 7.63
C GLY A 258 11.26 -9.06 8.07
N TYR A 259 11.03 -7.83 7.64
CA TYR A 259 11.72 -6.63 8.10
C TYR A 259 10.98 -5.86 9.21
N GLY A 260 9.87 -6.37 9.71
CA GLY A 260 9.12 -5.77 10.80
C GLY A 260 8.19 -4.62 10.36
N VAL A 261 7.81 -4.56 9.08
CA VAL A 261 6.90 -3.54 8.53
C VAL A 261 5.49 -4.11 8.48
N PHE A 262 4.53 -3.38 9.06
CA PHE A 262 3.12 -3.78 9.18
C PHE A 262 2.29 -3.28 8.01
N ASP A 263 1.14 -3.91 7.79
CA ASP A 263 0.08 -3.50 6.86
C ASP A 263 0.55 -3.40 5.39
N MET A 264 1.64 -4.14 5.04
CA MET A 264 2.15 -4.22 3.66
C MET A 264 1.24 -5.05 2.73
N ALA A 265 0.12 -5.54 3.24
CA ALA A 265 -0.95 -6.22 2.51
C ALA A 265 -2.29 -5.82 3.09
N GLY A 266 -3.17 -5.20 2.31
CA GLY A 266 -4.50 -4.75 2.74
C GLY A 266 -4.46 -3.40 3.47
N ASN A 267 -5.49 -3.11 4.22
CA ASN A 267 -5.83 -1.87 4.88
C ASN A 267 -6.02 -0.73 3.87
N VAL A 268 -4.95 -0.03 3.43
CA VAL A 268 -5.04 0.94 2.33
C VAL A 268 -3.99 0.68 1.26
N ARG A 269 -4.27 1.08 0.03
CA ARG A 269 -3.29 1.18 -1.04
C ARG A 269 -2.38 2.36 -0.77
N GLU A 270 -1.09 2.20 -1.04
CA GLU A 270 -0.08 3.18 -0.67
C GLU A 270 0.62 3.79 -1.88
N TRP A 271 0.78 5.11 -1.86
CA TRP A 271 1.53 5.85 -2.86
C TRP A 271 3.02 5.51 -2.84
N THR A 272 3.60 5.37 -4.04
CA THR A 272 5.06 5.26 -4.23
C THR A 272 5.62 6.50 -4.93
N ALA A 273 6.95 6.70 -4.81
CA ALA A 273 7.63 7.90 -5.27
C ALA A 273 7.89 7.95 -6.78
N ASP A 274 7.76 6.81 -7.48
CA ASP A 274 8.18 6.70 -8.87
C ASP A 274 7.45 7.72 -9.75
N PRO A 275 8.16 8.37 -10.69
CA PRO A 275 7.62 9.49 -11.46
C PRO A 275 6.64 9.04 -12.55
N GLY A 276 6.40 7.74 -12.69
CA GLY A 276 5.50 7.19 -13.68
C GLY A 276 5.27 5.70 -13.49
N TYR A 277 4.40 5.16 -14.32
CA TYR A 277 4.15 3.73 -14.42
C TYR A 277 4.84 3.18 -15.66
N PHE A 278 5.87 2.37 -15.48
CA PHE A 278 6.70 1.86 -16.56
C PHE A 278 6.78 0.34 -16.53
N PRO A 279 7.02 -0.32 -17.69
CA PRO A 279 7.24 -1.75 -17.73
C PRO A 279 8.54 -2.12 -17.01
N TYR A 280 8.57 -3.28 -16.39
CA TYR A 280 9.79 -3.82 -15.83
C TYR A 280 10.83 -4.12 -16.92
N PRO A 281 12.13 -4.12 -16.61
CA PRO A 281 13.19 -4.47 -17.55
C PRO A 281 12.93 -5.82 -18.21
N GLY A 282 12.95 -5.85 -19.55
CA GLY A 282 12.64 -7.06 -20.33
C GLY A 282 11.16 -7.32 -20.61
N ASN A 283 10.25 -6.57 -20.01
CA ASN A 283 8.83 -6.64 -20.35
C ASN A 283 8.58 -5.95 -21.71
N SER A 284 8.09 -6.70 -22.67
CA SER A 284 7.72 -6.20 -24.01
C SER A 284 6.21 -6.16 -24.25
N ILE A 285 5.41 -6.44 -23.22
CA ILE A 285 3.94 -6.43 -23.31
C ILE A 285 3.49 -4.96 -23.30
N PRO A 286 2.83 -4.48 -24.36
CA PRO A 286 2.39 -3.08 -24.39
C PRO A 286 1.22 -2.84 -23.43
N SER A 287 1.21 -1.69 -22.79
CA SER A 287 0.07 -1.22 -22.00
C SER A 287 -0.22 0.24 -22.36
N PRO A 288 -1.49 0.61 -22.57
CA PRO A 288 -1.86 2.01 -22.79
C PRO A 288 -1.68 2.90 -21.54
N TYR A 289 -1.41 2.28 -20.41
CA TYR A 289 -1.22 2.97 -19.13
C TYR A 289 0.25 3.29 -18.81
N TYR A 290 1.22 2.75 -19.59
CA TYR A 290 2.62 3.07 -19.38
C TYR A 290 2.92 4.53 -19.76
N GLY A 291 3.66 5.20 -18.89
CA GLY A 291 4.05 6.59 -19.05
C GLY A 291 4.20 7.31 -17.70
N ASP A 292 4.43 8.60 -17.76
CA ASP A 292 4.65 9.50 -16.62
C ASP A 292 3.37 10.16 -16.07
N GLU A 293 2.22 9.92 -16.72
CA GLU A 293 0.94 10.48 -16.29
C GLU A 293 0.35 9.79 -15.04
N LEU A 294 0.72 8.53 -14.80
CA LEU A 294 0.21 7.75 -13.67
C LEU A 294 1.28 7.54 -12.60
N ARG A 295 0.84 7.23 -11.38
CA ARG A 295 1.67 6.80 -10.26
C ARG A 295 1.23 5.42 -9.83
N VAL A 296 2.12 4.70 -9.14
CA VAL A 296 1.84 3.33 -8.70
C VAL A 296 1.39 3.34 -7.24
N LEU A 297 0.32 2.61 -6.98
CA LEU A 297 -0.14 2.22 -5.66
C LEU A 297 0.23 0.77 -5.39
N ARG A 298 0.57 0.46 -4.15
CA ARG A 298 1.00 -0.86 -3.70
C ARG A 298 0.15 -1.36 -2.52
N GLY A 299 0.23 -2.65 -2.19
CA GLY A 299 -0.34 -3.26 -0.98
C GLY A 299 -1.77 -3.77 -1.09
N GLY A 300 -2.58 -3.18 -1.97
CA GLY A 300 -4.03 -3.40 -1.96
C GLY A 300 -4.71 -2.77 -0.74
N GLY A 301 -6.02 -2.75 -0.70
CA GLY A 301 -6.81 -2.17 0.37
C GLY A 301 -7.81 -3.15 0.98
N TRP A 302 -8.52 -2.72 2.01
CA TRP A 302 -9.47 -3.53 2.78
C TRP A 302 -10.61 -4.15 1.94
N PHE A 303 -10.85 -3.69 0.72
CA PHE A 303 -11.89 -4.22 -0.17
C PHE A 303 -11.34 -5.14 -1.27
N ASP A 304 -10.02 -5.31 -1.36
CA ASP A 304 -9.37 -6.10 -2.39
C ASP A 304 -9.36 -7.60 -2.05
N ASP A 305 -9.40 -8.43 -3.09
CA ASP A 305 -9.30 -9.88 -2.96
C ASP A 305 -7.83 -10.30 -2.67
N PRO A 306 -7.60 -11.49 -2.10
CA PRO A 306 -6.26 -11.98 -1.76
C PRO A 306 -5.22 -11.84 -2.87
N ALA A 307 -5.62 -12.06 -4.14
CA ALA A 307 -4.73 -11.94 -5.27
C ALA A 307 -4.21 -10.51 -5.51
N ASP A 308 -4.94 -9.49 -5.08
CA ASP A 308 -4.55 -8.09 -5.20
C ASP A 308 -3.76 -7.57 -3.98
N LEU A 309 -3.65 -8.38 -2.92
CA LEU A 309 -2.86 -8.09 -1.72
C LEU A 309 -1.41 -8.61 -1.79
N ARG A 310 -1.01 -9.20 -2.93
CA ARG A 310 0.38 -9.64 -3.12
C ARG A 310 1.34 -8.45 -3.07
N SER A 311 2.51 -8.66 -2.48
CA SER A 311 3.57 -7.65 -2.43
C SER A 311 4.01 -7.19 -3.82
N THR A 312 3.81 -8.01 -4.86
CA THR A 312 4.19 -7.71 -6.25
C THR A 312 3.12 -6.94 -7.04
N ARG A 313 1.89 -6.84 -6.49
CA ARG A 313 0.75 -6.23 -7.19
C ARG A 313 0.96 -4.74 -7.42
N ARG A 314 0.79 -4.29 -8.66
CA ARG A 314 0.92 -2.90 -9.09
C ARG A 314 -0.45 -2.32 -9.44
N ASN A 315 -0.77 -1.11 -8.98
CA ASN A 315 -2.03 -0.43 -9.24
C ASN A 315 -1.78 1.00 -9.74
N PRO A 316 -1.71 1.20 -11.08
CA PRO A 316 -1.50 2.53 -11.64
C PRO A 316 -2.75 3.40 -11.51
N THR A 317 -2.57 4.64 -11.08
CA THR A 317 -3.67 5.62 -11.00
C THR A 317 -3.17 7.06 -11.20
N SER A 318 -4.11 7.99 -11.43
CA SER A 318 -3.79 9.40 -11.53
C SER A 318 -3.17 9.93 -10.23
N PRO A 319 -2.12 10.75 -10.26
CA PRO A 319 -1.56 11.38 -9.06
C PRO A 319 -2.57 12.26 -8.29
N ALA A 320 -3.61 12.75 -8.95
CA ALA A 320 -4.69 13.50 -8.32
C ALA A 320 -5.79 12.62 -7.70
N ALA A 321 -5.67 11.29 -7.79
CA ALA A 321 -6.64 10.39 -7.15
C ALA A 321 -6.55 10.53 -5.63
N ALA A 322 -7.71 10.74 -5.00
CA ALA A 322 -7.86 10.88 -3.55
C ALA A 322 -9.07 10.04 -3.11
N ASN A 323 -8.92 8.72 -3.18
CA ASN A 323 -9.98 7.78 -2.89
C ASN A 323 -9.97 7.36 -1.41
N TRP A 324 -11.07 6.80 -0.95
CA TRP A 324 -11.29 6.31 0.42
C TRP A 324 -10.42 5.10 0.83
N ASP A 325 -9.63 4.58 -0.09
CA ASP A 325 -8.76 3.41 0.05
C ASP A 325 -7.29 3.72 -0.26
N ILE A 326 -6.94 5.00 -0.46
CA ILE A 326 -5.60 5.42 -0.82
C ILE A 326 -4.99 6.24 0.33
N GLY A 327 -3.92 5.72 0.89
CA GLY A 327 -3.07 6.33 1.89
C GLY A 327 -1.59 6.27 1.49
N PHE A 328 -0.69 6.28 2.46
CA PHE A 328 0.75 6.23 2.22
C PHE A 328 1.56 5.96 3.49
N ARG A 329 2.83 5.66 3.31
CA ARG A 329 3.90 5.72 4.32
C ARG A 329 5.10 6.45 3.75
N CYS A 330 6.04 6.88 4.61
CA CYS A 330 7.25 7.55 4.15
C CYS A 330 8.50 6.66 4.26
N ALA A 331 9.55 7.04 3.52
CA ALA A 331 10.89 6.45 3.54
C ALA A 331 11.96 7.52 3.67
N LYS A 332 13.19 7.12 4.00
CA LYS A 332 14.33 8.03 4.16
C LYS A 332 15.60 7.43 3.59
#